data_30f3dbb0d2366b122f598f4e6cacc33b
#
_entry.id   30f3dbb0d2366b122f598f4e6cacc33b
#
_cell.length_a   1.000
_cell.length_b   1.000
_cell.length_c   1.000
_cell.angle_alpha   90.00
_cell.angle_beta   90.00
_cell.angle_gamma   90.00
#
_symmetry.space_group_name_H-M   'P 1'
#
loop_
_entity.id
_entity.type
_entity.pdbx_description
1 polymer ?
#
loop_
_entity_poly.entity_id
_entity_poly.type
_entity_poly.pdbx_seq_one_letter_code
_entity_poly.pdbx_strand_id
1 'polypeptide(L)'
;MRPLREGEKIGGSLTGHIGDAADEAGLTMRRAPLTPNTRMAFEASEFAKDKGLFEQFHRVCYSAFWEDGVDLGQLSVLQQLGEQVGLNASEMKDILDTGRYTSQAQEQYDEALSIGVSGIPSFIIGRYFFSGAQPYELFKKVAENVLNEEIVEEG
;
A
#
# COMPACT_ATOMS: atom_id res chain seq x y z
N MET A 1 4.72 -16.72 -5.47
CA MET A 1 4.10 -15.98 -6.61
C MET A 1 3.00 -16.86 -7.20
N ARG A 2 1.78 -16.32 -7.43
CA ARG A 2 0.72 -17.11 -8.06
C ARG A 2 1.07 -17.49 -9.51
N PRO A 3 0.57 -18.62 -10.01
CA PRO A 3 0.74 -18.98 -11.42
C PRO A 3 0.16 -17.91 -12.37
N LEU A 4 0.71 -17.81 -13.57
CA LEU A 4 0.13 -16.97 -14.62
C LEU A 4 -1.24 -17.52 -15.02
N ARG A 5 -2.21 -16.63 -15.21
CA ARG A 5 -3.50 -16.98 -15.84
C ARG A 5 -3.34 -17.06 -17.34
N GLU A 6 -4.32 -17.66 -18.02
CA GLU A 6 -4.37 -17.68 -19.47
C GLU A 6 -4.32 -16.25 -20.02
N GLY A 7 -3.40 -15.99 -20.94
CA GLY A 7 -3.17 -14.67 -21.53
C GLY A 7 -2.28 -13.72 -20.73
N GLU A 8 -1.95 -14.01 -19.47
CA GLU A 8 -1.02 -13.19 -18.69
C GLU A 8 0.43 -13.42 -19.10
N LYS A 9 1.21 -12.32 -19.13
CA LYS A 9 2.66 -12.31 -19.33
C LYS A 9 3.32 -11.47 -18.25
N ILE A 10 4.53 -11.85 -17.83
CA ILE A 10 5.36 -10.99 -16.97
C ILE A 10 5.58 -9.66 -17.71
N GLY A 11 5.36 -8.53 -17.00
CA GLY A 11 5.40 -7.18 -17.57
C GLY A 11 4.17 -6.78 -18.40
N GLY A 12 3.26 -7.71 -18.69
CA GLY A 12 1.97 -7.42 -19.33
C GLY A 12 0.93 -6.94 -18.31
N SER A 13 -0.16 -6.31 -18.79
CA SER A 13 -1.28 -5.88 -17.96
C SER A 13 -1.85 -7.04 -17.14
N LEU A 14 -2.32 -6.74 -15.93
CA LEU A 14 -3.08 -7.70 -15.15
C LEU A 14 -4.39 -8.03 -15.85
N THR A 15 -4.90 -9.23 -15.60
CA THR A 15 -6.18 -9.71 -16.17
C THR A 15 -7.17 -10.08 -15.06
N GLY A 16 -8.45 -10.25 -15.44
CA GLY A 16 -9.54 -10.53 -14.53
C GLY A 16 -9.90 -9.35 -13.67
N HIS A 17 -10.66 -9.55 -12.61
CA HIS A 17 -11.28 -8.50 -11.81
C HIS A 17 -10.35 -7.33 -11.40
N ILE A 18 -9.09 -7.63 -11.03
CA ILE A 18 -8.14 -6.57 -10.65
C ILE A 18 -7.69 -5.77 -11.89
N GLY A 19 -7.45 -6.44 -13.02
CA GLY A 19 -7.10 -5.79 -14.27
C GLY A 19 -8.24 -4.90 -14.76
N ASP A 20 -9.46 -5.44 -14.78
CA ASP A 20 -10.66 -4.69 -15.19
C ASP A 20 -10.88 -3.45 -14.31
N ALA A 21 -10.73 -3.59 -12.98
CA ALA A 21 -10.86 -2.47 -12.05
C ALA A 21 -9.73 -1.43 -12.21
N ALA A 22 -8.51 -1.86 -12.52
CA ALA A 22 -7.41 -0.94 -12.81
C ALA A 22 -7.66 -0.13 -14.08
N ASP A 23 -8.12 -0.80 -15.15
CA ASP A 23 -8.45 -0.16 -16.43
C ASP A 23 -9.60 0.85 -16.25
N GLU A 24 -10.65 0.51 -15.50
CA GLU A 24 -11.77 1.40 -15.19
C GLU A 24 -11.31 2.63 -14.38
N ALA A 25 -10.35 2.44 -13.47
CA ALA A 25 -9.74 3.52 -12.69
C ALA A 25 -8.67 4.32 -13.43
N GLY A 26 -8.34 3.96 -14.68
CA GLY A 26 -7.26 4.59 -15.46
C GLY A 26 -5.87 4.31 -14.90
N LEU A 27 -5.70 3.19 -14.18
CA LEU A 27 -4.43 2.80 -13.56
C LEU A 27 -3.70 1.77 -14.42
N THR A 28 -2.38 1.93 -14.53
CA THR A 28 -1.53 0.91 -15.14
C THR A 28 -1.07 -0.07 -14.08
N MET A 29 -1.53 -1.33 -14.18
CA MET A 29 -1.08 -2.40 -13.30
C MET A 29 -0.56 -3.58 -14.12
N ARG A 30 0.73 -3.85 -13.98
CA ARG A 30 1.42 -4.92 -14.73
C ARG A 30 1.72 -6.11 -13.83
N ARG A 31 1.85 -7.25 -14.45
CA ARG A 31 2.30 -8.47 -13.77
C ARG A 31 3.77 -8.35 -13.41
N ALA A 32 4.06 -8.08 -12.15
CA ALA A 32 5.43 -8.02 -11.66
C ALA A 32 6.17 -9.36 -11.84
N PRO A 33 7.48 -9.35 -12.12
CA PRO A 33 8.28 -10.55 -12.30
C PRO A 33 8.45 -11.36 -11.02
N LEU A 34 8.32 -10.70 -9.87
CA LEU A 34 8.47 -11.31 -8.54
C LEU A 34 7.52 -10.66 -7.53
N THR A 35 7.36 -11.32 -6.39
CA THR A 35 6.72 -10.72 -5.20
C THR A 35 7.84 -10.31 -4.25
N PRO A 36 8.11 -9.00 -4.06
CA PRO A 36 9.21 -8.54 -3.24
C PRO A 36 8.95 -8.80 -1.75
N ASN A 37 10.02 -8.89 -0.97
CA ASN A 37 9.92 -8.71 0.47
C ASN A 37 9.87 -7.20 0.76
N THR A 38 8.70 -6.70 1.10
CA THR A 38 8.44 -5.27 1.27
C THR A 38 8.74 -4.74 2.67
N ARG A 39 9.36 -5.51 3.56
CA ARG A 39 9.66 -5.06 4.93
C ARG A 39 10.45 -3.75 4.95
N MET A 40 11.56 -3.67 4.20
CA MET A 40 12.34 -2.44 4.10
C MET A 40 11.55 -1.28 3.49
N ALA A 41 10.63 -1.55 2.58
CA ALA A 41 9.76 -0.51 2.01
C ALA A 41 8.80 0.07 3.06
N PHE A 42 8.27 -0.73 3.99
CA PHE A 42 7.48 -0.24 5.12
C PHE A 42 8.32 0.62 6.06
N GLU A 43 9.51 0.16 6.44
CA GLU A 43 10.43 0.94 7.29
C GLU A 43 10.85 2.27 6.62
N ALA A 44 11.11 2.25 5.31
CA ALA A 44 11.39 3.47 4.52
C ALA A 44 10.16 4.40 4.44
N SER A 45 8.94 3.84 4.45
CA SER A 45 7.71 4.64 4.48
C SER A 45 7.53 5.37 5.82
N GLU A 46 7.89 4.73 6.96
CA GLU A 46 7.89 5.41 8.26
C GLU A 46 8.93 6.53 8.31
N PHE A 47 10.12 6.30 7.75
CA PHE A 47 11.12 7.37 7.58
C PHE A 47 10.59 8.53 6.72
N ALA A 48 9.94 8.23 5.60
CA ALA A 48 9.33 9.25 4.75
C ALA A 48 8.23 10.03 5.49
N LYS A 49 7.47 9.37 6.36
CA LYS A 49 6.44 9.98 7.20
C LYS A 49 7.04 10.99 8.19
N ASP A 50 8.13 10.63 8.86
CA ASP A 50 8.86 11.54 9.76
C ASP A 50 9.42 12.79 9.04
N LYS A 51 9.69 12.67 7.72
CA LYS A 51 10.14 13.79 6.87
C LYS A 51 8.97 14.57 6.22
N GLY A 52 7.71 14.18 6.46
CA GLY A 52 6.53 14.77 5.80
C GLY A 52 6.39 14.45 4.32
N LEU A 53 7.04 13.38 3.86
CA LEU A 53 7.11 12.97 2.45
C LEU A 53 6.43 11.61 2.18
N PHE A 54 5.61 11.12 3.13
CA PHE A 54 4.98 9.81 3.06
C PHE A 54 4.18 9.60 1.76
N GLU A 55 3.28 10.52 1.44
CA GLU A 55 2.41 10.36 0.26
C GLU A 55 3.20 10.33 -1.05
N GLN A 56 4.21 11.21 -1.15
CA GLN A 56 5.07 11.27 -2.34
C GLN A 56 5.87 9.98 -2.49
N PHE A 57 6.49 9.51 -1.41
CA PHE A 57 7.28 8.28 -1.41
C PHE A 57 6.41 7.05 -1.70
N HIS A 58 5.24 6.97 -1.06
CA HIS A 58 4.27 5.90 -1.28
C HIS A 58 3.84 5.83 -2.76
N ARG A 59 3.53 6.97 -3.36
CA ARG A 59 3.13 7.05 -4.77
C ARG A 59 4.22 6.54 -5.71
N VAL A 60 5.47 6.98 -5.55
CA VAL A 60 6.56 6.53 -6.43
C VAL A 60 6.86 5.04 -6.24
N CYS A 61 6.73 4.50 -5.02
CA CYS A 61 6.86 3.06 -4.78
C CYS A 61 5.76 2.26 -5.50
N TYR A 62 4.51 2.71 -5.45
CA TYR A 62 3.40 2.04 -6.12
C TYR A 62 3.55 2.07 -7.65
N SER A 63 3.90 3.23 -8.24
CA SER A 63 4.17 3.32 -9.68
C SER A 63 5.34 2.41 -10.08
N ALA A 64 6.47 2.47 -9.37
CA ALA A 64 7.63 1.63 -9.67
C ALA A 64 7.29 0.13 -9.63
N PHE A 65 6.48 -0.30 -8.66
CA PHE A 65 6.09 -1.71 -8.55
C PHE A 65 5.06 -2.11 -9.62
N TRP A 66 3.96 -1.36 -9.75
CA TRP A 66 2.84 -1.75 -10.60
C TRP A 66 3.05 -1.44 -12.08
N GLU A 67 3.73 -0.34 -12.41
CA GLU A 67 3.96 0.07 -13.80
C GLU A 67 5.25 -0.51 -14.36
N ASP A 68 6.33 -0.53 -13.55
CA ASP A 68 7.68 -0.91 -14.01
C ASP A 68 8.12 -2.29 -13.53
N GLY A 69 7.41 -2.89 -12.56
CA GLY A 69 7.72 -4.21 -12.01
C GLY A 69 9.00 -4.24 -11.17
N VAL A 70 9.35 -3.10 -10.56
CA VAL A 70 10.58 -2.93 -9.78
C VAL A 70 10.52 -3.69 -8.47
N ASP A 71 11.63 -4.28 -8.05
CA ASP A 71 11.76 -5.01 -6.78
C ASP A 71 11.95 -4.05 -5.59
N LEU A 72 10.87 -3.74 -4.88
CA LEU A 72 10.88 -2.91 -3.67
C LEU A 72 11.59 -3.56 -2.46
N GLY A 73 12.04 -4.80 -2.59
CA GLY A 73 12.87 -5.47 -1.58
C GLY A 73 14.34 -5.09 -1.65
N GLN A 74 14.76 -4.27 -2.62
CA GLN A 74 16.14 -3.87 -2.82
C GLN A 74 16.42 -2.49 -2.22
N LEU A 75 17.42 -2.40 -1.33
CA LEU A 75 17.83 -1.14 -0.70
C LEU A 75 18.13 -0.04 -1.74
N SER A 76 18.89 -0.38 -2.78
CA SER A 76 19.27 0.58 -3.83
C SER A 76 18.06 1.16 -4.58
N VAL A 77 17.01 0.36 -4.74
CA VAL A 77 15.74 0.81 -5.34
C VAL A 77 15.05 1.81 -4.41
N LEU A 78 14.92 1.48 -3.13
CA LEU A 78 14.28 2.37 -2.15
C LEU A 78 15.03 3.70 -2.01
N GLN A 79 16.36 3.67 -2.06
CA GLN A 79 17.19 4.87 -2.06
C GLN A 79 16.90 5.75 -3.29
N GLN A 80 16.88 5.16 -4.49
CA GLN A 80 16.58 5.89 -5.73
C GLN A 80 15.18 6.50 -5.73
N LEU A 81 14.18 5.75 -5.27
CA LEU A 81 12.80 6.25 -5.16
C LEU A 81 12.69 7.35 -4.08
N GLY A 82 13.44 7.21 -2.99
CA GLY A 82 13.52 8.24 -1.95
C GLY A 82 14.12 9.54 -2.45
N GLU A 83 15.22 9.47 -3.20
CA GLU A 83 15.87 10.65 -3.80
C GLU A 83 14.95 11.41 -4.74
N GLN A 84 14.10 10.71 -5.53
CA GLN A 84 13.12 11.34 -6.41
C GLN A 84 12.16 12.27 -5.68
N VAL A 85 11.87 11.98 -4.41
CA VAL A 85 10.95 12.76 -3.59
C VAL A 85 11.65 13.64 -2.54
N GLY A 86 13.00 13.70 -2.57
CA GLY A 86 13.80 14.56 -1.70
C GLY A 86 14.25 13.93 -0.39
N LEU A 87 14.13 12.61 -0.22
CA LEU A 87 14.73 11.91 0.92
C LEU A 87 16.23 11.73 0.73
N ASN A 88 16.97 11.73 1.82
CA ASN A 88 18.41 11.50 1.80
C ASN A 88 18.70 9.98 1.75
N ALA A 89 19.34 9.54 0.66
CA ALA A 89 19.64 8.12 0.43
C ALA A 89 20.61 7.52 1.47
N SER A 90 21.59 8.29 1.96
CA SER A 90 22.52 7.82 3.00
C SER A 90 21.79 7.66 4.34
N GLU A 91 20.97 8.64 4.72
CA GLU A 91 20.16 8.57 5.94
C GLU A 91 19.18 7.38 5.86
N MET A 92 18.53 7.18 4.72
CA MET A 92 17.65 6.02 4.50
C MET A 92 18.41 4.71 4.69
N LYS A 93 19.62 4.59 4.12
CA LYS A 93 20.44 3.40 4.32
C LYS A 93 20.75 3.16 5.79
N ASP A 94 21.17 4.18 6.51
CA ASP A 94 21.54 4.07 7.93
C ASP A 94 20.35 3.62 8.79
N ILE A 95 19.16 4.15 8.53
CA ILE A 95 17.95 3.76 9.27
C ILE A 95 17.50 2.33 8.96
N LEU A 96 17.65 1.88 7.71
CA LEU A 96 17.30 0.52 7.32
C LEU A 96 18.32 -0.50 7.82
N ASP A 97 19.62 -0.18 7.77
CA ASP A 97 20.69 -1.04 8.32
C ASP A 97 20.58 -1.20 9.84
N THR A 98 20.17 -0.16 10.54
CA THR A 98 19.97 -0.19 12.00
C THR A 98 18.62 -0.73 12.44
N GLY A 99 17.68 -0.90 11.51
CA GLY A 99 16.32 -1.34 11.81
C GLY A 99 15.53 -0.36 12.69
N ARG A 100 15.79 0.95 12.54
CA ARG A 100 15.21 2.00 13.39
C ARG A 100 13.69 1.96 13.48
N TYR A 101 13.02 1.59 12.39
CA TYR A 101 11.56 1.53 12.32
C TYR A 101 11.00 0.09 12.35
N THR A 102 11.86 -0.91 12.56
CA THR A 102 11.45 -2.32 12.57
C THR A 102 10.36 -2.60 13.62
N SER A 103 10.54 -2.13 14.86
CA SER A 103 9.54 -2.34 15.92
C SER A 103 8.23 -1.64 15.59
N GLN A 104 8.28 -0.41 15.12
CA GLN A 104 7.08 0.36 14.74
C GLN A 104 6.29 -0.32 13.61
N ALA A 105 6.97 -0.78 12.57
CA ALA A 105 6.33 -1.52 11.48
C ALA A 105 5.73 -2.85 11.96
N GLN A 106 6.37 -3.54 12.90
CA GLN A 106 5.85 -4.77 13.48
C GLN A 106 4.64 -4.50 14.37
N GLU A 107 4.68 -3.47 15.20
CA GLU A 107 3.56 -3.08 16.07
C GLU A 107 2.31 -2.74 15.24
N GLN A 108 2.45 -2.00 14.14
CA GLN A 108 1.33 -1.69 13.23
C GLN A 108 0.74 -2.96 12.59
N TYR A 109 1.59 -3.92 12.22
CA TYR A 109 1.14 -5.20 11.70
C TYR A 109 0.38 -6.00 12.76
N ASP A 110 0.91 -6.08 13.98
CA ASP A 110 0.29 -6.81 15.09
C ASP A 110 -1.03 -6.15 15.51
N GLU A 111 -1.10 -4.81 15.51
CA GLU A 111 -2.34 -4.06 15.73
C GLU A 111 -3.39 -4.43 14.69
N ALA A 112 -3.02 -4.39 13.39
CA ALA A 112 -3.94 -4.77 12.33
C ALA A 112 -4.50 -6.20 12.51
N LEU A 113 -3.66 -7.15 12.88
CA LEU A 113 -4.11 -8.52 13.20
C LEU A 113 -5.04 -8.56 14.40
N SER A 114 -4.76 -7.79 15.45
CA SER A 114 -5.54 -7.77 16.70
C SER A 114 -6.96 -7.28 16.50
N ILE A 115 -7.17 -6.37 15.53
CA ILE A 115 -8.50 -5.85 15.16
C ILE A 115 -9.19 -6.67 14.05
N GLY A 116 -8.63 -7.83 13.69
CA GLY A 116 -9.25 -8.79 12.78
C GLY A 116 -8.91 -8.63 11.30
N VAL A 117 -7.92 -7.80 10.94
CA VAL A 117 -7.44 -7.71 9.55
C VAL A 117 -6.78 -9.02 9.16
N SER A 118 -7.39 -9.76 8.24
CA SER A 118 -6.90 -11.05 7.73
C SER A 118 -6.52 -11.01 6.24
N GLY A 119 -6.69 -9.86 5.59
CA GLY A 119 -6.40 -9.66 4.18
C GLY A 119 -6.48 -8.19 3.79
N ILE A 120 -6.05 -7.88 2.57
CA ILE A 120 -6.00 -6.52 2.02
C ILE A 120 -6.73 -6.44 0.68
N PRO A 121 -7.37 -5.29 0.41
CA PRO A 121 -7.55 -4.16 1.30
C PRO A 121 -8.56 -4.45 2.43
N SER A 122 -8.40 -3.81 3.60
CA SER A 122 -9.37 -3.80 4.68
C SER A 122 -9.65 -2.35 5.09
N PHE A 123 -10.89 -2.07 5.47
CA PHE A 123 -11.37 -0.72 5.74
C PHE A 123 -12.10 -0.67 7.08
N ILE A 124 -11.83 0.40 7.84
CA ILE A 124 -12.57 0.76 9.05
C ILE A 124 -13.13 2.17 8.84
N ILE A 125 -14.44 2.31 8.94
CA ILE A 125 -15.13 3.59 8.84
C ILE A 125 -16.09 3.67 10.03
N GLY A 126 -15.80 4.50 11.02
CA GLY A 126 -16.50 4.49 12.30
C GLY A 126 -16.39 3.12 12.96
N ARG A 127 -17.50 2.48 13.27
CA ARG A 127 -17.57 1.13 13.82
C ARG A 127 -17.63 -0.01 12.79
N TYR A 128 -17.70 0.34 11.52
CA TYR A 128 -17.86 -0.65 10.43
C TYR A 128 -16.50 -1.14 9.94
N PHE A 129 -16.35 -2.47 9.90
CA PHE A 129 -15.19 -3.15 9.34
C PHE A 129 -15.61 -3.99 8.15
N PHE A 130 -14.89 -3.88 7.04
CA PHE A 130 -15.09 -4.73 5.86
C PHE A 130 -13.80 -4.89 5.06
N SER A 131 -13.71 -5.99 4.29
CA SER A 131 -12.51 -6.37 3.53
C SER A 131 -12.81 -6.54 2.05
N GLY A 132 -11.77 -6.45 1.24
CA GLY A 132 -11.82 -6.60 -0.21
C GLY A 132 -12.15 -5.30 -0.94
N ALA A 133 -11.93 -5.29 -2.25
CA ALA A 133 -12.33 -4.20 -3.13
C ALA A 133 -13.85 -4.21 -3.25
N GLN A 134 -14.50 -3.35 -2.49
CA GLN A 134 -15.96 -3.23 -2.45
C GLN A 134 -16.44 -2.15 -3.43
N PRO A 135 -17.68 -2.23 -3.92
CA PRO A 135 -18.28 -1.19 -4.74
C PRO A 135 -18.35 0.16 -4.01
N TYR A 136 -18.18 1.25 -4.75
CA TYR A 136 -18.26 2.62 -4.21
C TYR A 136 -19.52 2.89 -3.38
N GLU A 137 -20.66 2.34 -3.80
CA GLU A 137 -21.94 2.50 -3.11
C GLU A 137 -21.93 1.94 -1.67
N LEU A 138 -21.11 0.92 -1.40
CA LEU A 138 -20.94 0.44 -0.02
C LEU A 138 -20.22 1.48 0.83
N PHE A 139 -19.13 2.05 0.33
CA PHE A 139 -18.37 3.10 1.05
C PHE A 139 -19.26 4.31 1.34
N LYS A 140 -20.01 4.76 0.33
CA LYS A 140 -20.94 5.87 0.46
C LYS A 140 -21.98 5.61 1.55
N LYS A 141 -22.64 4.45 1.49
CA LYS A 141 -23.66 4.07 2.47
C LYS A 141 -23.10 3.99 3.90
N VAL A 142 -21.89 3.42 4.05
CA VAL A 142 -21.25 3.31 5.37
C VAL A 142 -20.90 4.70 5.90
N ALA A 143 -20.33 5.56 5.06
CA ALA A 143 -20.00 6.94 5.46
C ALA A 143 -21.27 7.73 5.86
N GLU A 144 -22.35 7.63 5.08
CA GLU A 144 -23.64 8.26 5.42
C GLU A 144 -24.19 7.75 6.76
N ASN A 145 -24.08 6.46 7.04
CA ASN A 145 -24.53 5.89 8.32
C ASN A 145 -23.75 6.47 9.50
N VAL A 146 -22.39 6.51 9.40
CA VAL A 146 -21.53 7.07 10.46
C VAL A 146 -21.88 8.54 10.71
N LEU A 147 -22.01 9.35 9.67
CA LEU A 147 -22.39 10.77 9.81
C LEU A 147 -23.76 10.97 10.44
N ASN A 148 -24.74 10.11 10.12
CA ASN A 148 -26.06 10.18 10.73
C ASN A 148 -26.07 9.74 12.20
N GLU A 149 -25.22 8.79 12.58
CA GLU A 149 -25.06 8.35 13.97
C GLU A 149 -24.45 9.46 14.85
N GLU A 150 -23.40 10.14 14.37
CA GLU A 150 -22.78 11.28 15.08
C GLU A 150 -23.79 12.43 15.35
N ILE A 151 -24.70 12.72 14.39
CA ILE A 151 -25.72 13.75 14.57
C ILE A 151 -26.73 13.37 15.68
N VAL A 152 -27.02 12.08 15.87
CA VAL A 152 -27.97 11.61 16.89
C VAL A 152 -27.35 11.61 18.29
N GLU A 153 -26.04 11.42 18.42
CA GLU A 153 -25.33 11.43 19.70
C GLU A 153 -25.08 12.86 20.25
N GLU A 154 -25.06 13.88 19.36
CA GLU A 154 -24.89 15.29 19.73
C GLU A 154 -26.21 16.04 20.05
N GLY A 155 -27.37 15.43 19.89
CA GLY A 155 -28.72 16.00 20.10
C GLY A 155 -29.37 15.48 21.35
#